data_db8432f6f00d4abbb1fb1d11b09b778c
#
_entry.id   db8432f6f00d4abbb1fb1d11b09b778c
#
_cell.length_a   1.000
_cell.length_b   1.000
_cell.length_c   1.000
_cell.angle_alpha   90.00
_cell.angle_beta   90.00
_cell.angle_gamma   90.00
#
_symmetry.space_group_name_H-M   'P 1'
#
loop_
_entity.id
_entity.type
_entity.pdbx_description
1 polymer ?
#
loop_
_entity_poly.entity_id
_entity_poly.type
_entity_poly.pdbx_seq_one_letter_code
_entity_poly.pdbx_strand_id
1 'polypeptide(L)'
;MKSRAAVAFGPGKPLEIVEIDVEPPRKGEVLVRITNTGVCHTDAFTLSGEDPEGVFPAVLGHEGAGIVVEVGEGVTSVKPGDHVIPLYTAECGECLFCKSGKTNLCVAVRATQGKGVMPDGTTRFSYNGQPIYHYMGCSTFSEYTVVA
;
A
#
# COMPACT_ATOMS: atom_id res chain seq x y z
N MET A 1 -2.78 -10.20 11.54
CA MET A 1 -1.43 -10.62 11.97
C MET A 1 -0.62 -9.41 12.44
N LYS A 2 0.50 -9.60 13.12
CA LYS A 2 1.41 -8.52 13.50
C LYS A 2 2.51 -8.34 12.46
N SER A 3 2.93 -7.09 12.25
CA SER A 3 4.01 -6.72 11.33
C SER A 3 4.80 -5.55 11.90
N ARG A 4 6.12 -5.60 11.83
CA ARG A 4 6.93 -4.42 12.11
C ARG A 4 6.87 -3.49 10.91
N ALA A 5 6.62 -2.21 11.17
CA ALA A 5 6.54 -1.19 10.14
C ALA A 5 7.21 0.11 10.60
N ALA A 6 7.73 0.86 9.64
CA ALA A 6 8.15 2.23 9.85
C ALA A 6 6.96 3.15 9.56
N VAL A 7 6.35 3.67 10.63
CA VAL A 7 5.14 4.49 10.56
C VAL A 7 5.47 5.97 10.63
N ALA A 8 4.93 6.74 9.71
CA ALA A 8 4.91 8.19 9.74
C ALA A 8 3.69 8.65 10.56
N PHE A 9 3.88 9.03 11.82
CA PHE A 9 2.77 9.45 12.69
C PHE A 9 2.31 10.89 12.45
N GLY A 10 3.09 11.69 11.75
CA GLY A 10 2.72 13.07 11.42
C GLY A 10 3.79 13.75 10.59
N PRO A 11 3.43 14.88 9.95
CA PRO A 11 4.35 15.61 9.09
C PRO A 11 5.56 16.16 9.88
N GLY A 12 6.74 16.07 9.30
CA GLY A 12 7.99 16.55 9.87
C GLY A 12 8.51 15.74 11.07
N LYS A 13 7.83 14.65 11.44
CA LYS A 13 8.29 13.77 12.52
C LYS A 13 9.13 12.61 11.94
N PRO A 14 10.10 12.08 12.69
CA PRO A 14 10.82 10.89 12.26
C PRO A 14 9.89 9.69 12.14
N LEU A 15 10.24 8.76 11.26
CA LEU A 15 9.58 7.46 11.20
C LEU A 15 9.82 6.69 12.51
N GLU A 16 8.80 6.02 13.01
CA GLU A 16 8.88 5.17 14.19
C GLU A 16 8.69 3.70 13.79
N ILE A 17 9.60 2.84 14.27
CA ILE A 17 9.46 1.39 14.07
C ILE A 17 8.52 0.86 15.16
N VAL A 18 7.34 0.43 14.75
CA VAL A 18 6.32 -0.11 15.66
C VAL A 18 5.75 -1.42 15.12
N GLU A 19 5.13 -2.19 15.98
CA GLU A 19 4.38 -3.38 15.60
C GLU A 19 2.91 -2.99 15.35
N ILE A 20 2.50 -3.07 14.10
CA ILE A 20 1.13 -2.80 13.66
C ILE A 20 0.33 -4.10 13.49
N ASP A 21 -0.98 -3.98 13.47
CA ASP A 21 -1.88 -5.03 13.03
C ASP A 21 -2.11 -4.93 11.52
N VAL A 22 -2.00 -6.06 10.82
CA VAL A 22 -2.29 -6.19 9.40
C VAL A 22 -3.46 -7.15 9.23
N GLU A 23 -4.54 -6.69 8.61
CA GLU A 23 -5.69 -7.51 8.27
C GLU A 23 -5.32 -8.50 7.14
N PRO A 24 -6.01 -9.65 7.03
CA PRO A 24 -5.87 -10.54 5.89
C PRO A 24 -6.38 -9.88 4.60
N PRO A 25 -5.90 -10.34 3.43
CA PRO A 25 -6.34 -9.79 2.15
C PRO A 25 -7.81 -10.14 1.91
N ARG A 26 -8.59 -9.14 1.47
CA ARG A 26 -9.98 -9.30 1.07
C ARG A 26 -10.08 -9.69 -0.41
N LYS A 27 -11.30 -9.74 -0.94
CA LYS A 27 -11.55 -10.03 -2.35
C LYS A 27 -10.75 -9.10 -3.27
N GLY A 28 -9.98 -9.68 -4.19
CA GLY A 28 -9.13 -8.97 -5.13
C GLY A 28 -7.83 -8.44 -4.56
N GLU A 29 -7.49 -8.77 -3.31
CA GLU A 29 -6.29 -8.28 -2.63
C GLU A 29 -5.25 -9.38 -2.42
N VAL A 30 -4.02 -8.97 -2.21
CA VAL A 30 -2.86 -9.84 -2.02
C VAL A 30 -2.07 -9.42 -0.79
N LEU A 31 -1.78 -10.37 0.10
CA LEU A 31 -0.84 -10.17 1.21
C LEU A 31 0.56 -10.51 0.74
N VAL A 32 1.45 -9.54 0.85
CA VAL A 32 2.85 -9.66 0.41
C VAL A 32 3.78 -9.51 1.61
N ARG A 33 4.71 -10.44 1.75
CA ARG A 33 5.86 -10.29 2.66
C ARG A 33 6.97 -9.55 1.92
N ILE A 34 7.25 -8.32 2.35
CA ILE A 34 8.28 -7.48 1.75
C ILE A 34 9.66 -8.00 2.16
N THR A 35 10.52 -8.22 1.19
CA THR A 35 11.91 -8.66 1.40
C THR A 35 12.91 -7.52 1.28
N ASN A 36 12.62 -6.58 0.40
CA ASN A 36 13.46 -5.42 0.14
C ASN A 36 12.59 -4.22 -0.23
N THR A 37 13.01 -3.03 0.12
CA THR A 37 12.38 -1.78 -0.33
C THR A 37 13.42 -0.68 -0.50
N GLY A 38 13.26 0.14 -1.53
CA GLY A 38 14.01 1.36 -1.73
C GLY A 38 13.43 2.51 -0.90
N VAL A 39 14.25 3.51 -0.64
CA VAL A 39 13.85 4.79 -0.07
C VAL A 39 13.92 5.84 -1.16
N CYS A 40 12.77 6.39 -1.53
CA CYS A 40 12.65 7.41 -2.55
C CYS A 40 12.57 8.81 -1.96
N HIS A 41 12.98 9.81 -2.71
CA HIS A 41 12.81 11.21 -2.30
C HIS A 41 11.32 11.58 -2.12
N THR A 42 10.42 10.91 -2.82
CA THR A 42 8.96 11.06 -2.65
C THR A 42 8.51 10.72 -1.23
N ASP A 43 9.08 9.68 -0.62
CA ASP A 43 8.78 9.35 0.79
C ASP A 43 9.23 10.47 1.73
N ALA A 44 10.41 11.06 1.49
CA ALA A 44 10.92 12.18 2.26
C ALA A 44 10.07 13.46 2.07
N PHE A 45 9.61 13.71 0.86
CA PHE A 45 8.72 14.83 0.54
C PHE A 45 7.37 14.71 1.26
N THR A 46 6.76 13.53 1.23
CA THR A 46 5.51 13.29 1.98
C THR A 46 5.76 13.41 3.48
N LEU A 47 6.83 12.79 4.01
CA LEU A 47 7.17 12.85 5.43
C LEU A 47 7.44 14.27 5.94
N SER A 48 8.00 15.15 5.09
CA SER A 48 8.22 16.56 5.46
C SER A 48 6.93 17.34 5.72
N GLY A 49 5.80 16.89 5.17
CA GLY A 49 4.51 17.55 5.22
C GLY A 49 4.28 18.57 4.09
N GLU A 50 5.21 18.66 3.13
CA GLU A 50 5.07 19.53 1.96
C GLU A 50 4.16 18.92 0.88
N ASP A 51 3.92 17.62 0.93
CA ASP A 51 3.03 16.91 0.03
C ASP A 51 1.56 17.19 0.38
N PRO A 52 0.79 17.88 -0.49
CA PRO A 52 -0.62 18.18 -0.21
C PRO A 52 -1.54 16.94 -0.22
N GLU A 53 -1.08 15.82 -0.78
CA GLU A 53 -1.79 14.54 -0.77
C GLU A 53 -1.34 13.64 0.40
N GLY A 54 -0.38 14.07 1.21
CA GLY A 54 0.10 13.32 2.36
C GLY A 54 -0.97 13.12 3.43
N VAL A 55 -1.21 11.88 3.82
CA VAL A 55 -2.13 11.51 4.92
C VAL A 55 -1.35 10.82 6.04
N PHE A 56 -1.75 11.08 7.29
CA PHE A 56 -1.08 10.55 8.48
C PHE A 56 -2.11 10.05 9.50
N PRO A 57 -1.77 9.04 10.32
CA PRO A 57 -0.55 8.23 10.26
C PRO A 57 -0.54 7.27 9.06
N ALA A 58 0.63 7.00 8.49
CA ALA A 58 0.75 6.15 7.31
C ALA A 58 1.99 5.23 7.34
N VAL A 59 1.89 4.10 6.68
CA VAL A 59 3.06 3.29 6.29
C VAL A 59 3.48 3.75 4.90
N LEU A 60 4.65 4.39 4.80
CA LEU A 60 5.21 4.86 3.54
C LEU A 60 5.86 3.72 2.72
N GLY A 61 6.62 4.09 1.69
CA GLY A 61 7.33 3.16 0.83
C GLY A 61 6.51 2.67 -0.36
N HIS A 62 7.13 2.71 -1.55
CA HIS A 62 6.48 2.32 -2.80
C HIS A 62 7.44 1.66 -3.80
N GLU A 63 8.67 1.38 -3.39
CA GLU A 63 9.72 0.73 -4.18
C GLU A 63 10.09 -0.63 -3.57
N GLY A 64 9.09 -1.47 -3.31
CA GLY A 64 9.27 -2.75 -2.66
C GLY A 64 9.31 -3.94 -3.60
N ALA A 65 9.90 -5.02 -3.12
CA ALA A 65 9.81 -6.35 -3.70
C ALA A 65 9.52 -7.35 -2.59
N GLY A 66 8.74 -8.38 -2.89
CA GLY A 66 8.33 -9.33 -1.89
C GLY A 66 7.81 -10.65 -2.46
N ILE A 67 7.31 -11.46 -1.56
CA ILE A 67 6.76 -12.78 -1.87
C ILE A 67 5.30 -12.79 -1.45
N VAL A 68 4.43 -13.26 -2.34
CA VAL A 68 3.01 -13.46 -2.05
C VAL A 68 2.85 -14.50 -0.95
N VAL A 69 2.15 -14.15 0.11
CA VAL A 69 1.87 -15.04 1.25
C VAL A 69 0.46 -15.61 1.15
N GLU A 70 -0.51 -14.76 0.84
CA GLU A 70 -1.92 -15.10 0.77
C GLU A 70 -2.60 -14.27 -0.31
N VAL A 71 -3.60 -14.81 -0.95
CA VAL A 71 -4.43 -14.14 -1.95
C VAL A 71 -5.88 -14.14 -1.52
N GLY A 72 -6.56 -13.03 -1.71
CA GLY A 72 -7.99 -12.90 -1.48
C GLY A 72 -8.83 -13.58 -2.55
N GLU A 73 -10.12 -13.70 -2.30
CA GLU A 73 -11.07 -14.27 -3.25
C GLU A 73 -10.99 -13.56 -4.62
N GLY A 74 -10.99 -14.36 -5.70
CA GLY A 74 -11.02 -13.88 -7.08
C GLY A 74 -9.65 -13.49 -7.65
N VAL A 75 -8.58 -13.51 -6.87
CA VAL A 75 -7.22 -13.30 -7.38
C VAL A 75 -6.76 -14.54 -8.13
N THR A 76 -6.40 -14.38 -9.41
CA THR A 76 -5.95 -15.46 -10.29
C THR A 76 -4.62 -15.15 -10.98
N SER A 77 -4.15 -13.89 -10.90
CA SER A 77 -2.93 -13.42 -11.56
C SER A 77 -1.65 -13.85 -10.85
N VAL A 78 -1.73 -14.08 -9.54
CA VAL A 78 -0.61 -14.51 -8.69
C VAL A 78 -1.08 -15.54 -7.67
N LYS A 79 -0.15 -16.26 -7.07
CA LYS A 79 -0.39 -17.28 -6.04
C LYS A 79 0.67 -17.20 -4.93
N PRO A 80 0.42 -17.78 -3.75
CA PRO A 80 1.43 -17.88 -2.70
C PRO A 80 2.75 -18.47 -3.22
N GLY A 81 3.86 -17.82 -2.84
CA GLY A 81 5.22 -18.13 -3.28
C GLY A 81 5.71 -17.36 -4.49
N ASP A 82 4.84 -16.67 -5.23
CA ASP A 82 5.26 -15.83 -6.34
C ASP A 82 6.04 -14.59 -5.85
N HIS A 83 7.07 -14.21 -6.60
CA HIS A 83 7.83 -12.98 -6.37
C HIS A 83 7.14 -11.82 -7.09
N VAL A 84 6.91 -10.74 -6.37
CA VAL A 84 6.15 -9.60 -6.88
C VAL A 84 6.81 -8.27 -6.53
N ILE A 85 6.54 -7.29 -7.38
CA ILE A 85 6.88 -5.88 -7.17
C ILE A 85 5.55 -5.11 -7.21
N PRO A 86 5.04 -4.60 -6.08
CA PRO A 86 3.84 -3.77 -6.06
C PRO A 86 4.03 -2.52 -6.93
N LEU A 87 3.04 -2.21 -7.75
CA LEU A 87 3.07 -1.06 -8.63
C LEU A 87 2.23 0.08 -8.05
N TYR A 88 2.84 1.23 -7.80
CA TYR A 88 2.15 2.42 -7.28
C TYR A 88 1.16 3.07 -8.27
N THR A 89 1.17 2.67 -9.52
CA THR A 89 0.18 3.03 -10.55
C THR A 89 -0.68 1.83 -10.91
N ALA A 90 -1.30 1.20 -9.92
CA ALA A 90 -2.17 0.05 -10.12
C ALA A 90 -3.34 0.34 -11.06
N GLU A 91 -3.96 -0.71 -11.60
CA GLU A 91 -5.04 -0.63 -12.58
C GLU A 91 -6.22 -1.51 -12.18
N CYS A 92 -7.44 -1.05 -12.45
CA CYS A 92 -8.65 -1.83 -12.16
C CYS A 92 -9.06 -2.79 -13.31
N GLY A 93 -8.47 -2.66 -14.49
CA GLY A 93 -8.82 -3.45 -15.68
C GLY A 93 -10.18 -3.10 -16.33
N GLU A 94 -11.04 -2.33 -15.67
CA GLU A 94 -12.45 -2.16 -16.08
C GLU A 94 -12.82 -0.74 -16.52
N CYS A 95 -12.14 0.30 -16.04
CA CYS A 95 -12.45 1.67 -16.41
C CYS A 95 -12.10 1.97 -17.88
N LEU A 96 -12.62 3.08 -18.41
CA LEU A 96 -12.40 3.49 -19.79
C LEU A 96 -10.90 3.54 -20.16
N PHE A 97 -10.07 4.04 -19.26
CA PHE A 97 -8.63 4.15 -19.51
C PHE A 97 -7.95 2.78 -19.53
N CYS A 98 -8.25 1.90 -18.61
CA CYS A 98 -7.72 0.53 -18.61
C CYS A 98 -8.12 -0.22 -19.88
N LYS A 99 -9.40 -0.14 -20.28
CA LYS A 99 -9.89 -0.75 -21.53
C LYS A 99 -9.27 -0.17 -22.80
N SER A 100 -8.81 1.06 -22.76
CA SER A 100 -8.11 1.71 -23.89
C SER A 100 -6.60 1.43 -23.93
N GLY A 101 -6.07 0.63 -22.98
CA GLY A 101 -4.64 0.36 -22.85
C GLY A 101 -3.83 1.44 -22.12
N LYS A 102 -4.49 2.49 -21.63
CA LYS A 102 -3.85 3.58 -20.84
C LYS A 102 -4.03 3.35 -19.35
N THR A 103 -3.56 2.22 -18.87
CA THR A 103 -3.77 1.74 -17.50
C THR A 103 -3.19 2.64 -16.44
N ASN A 104 -2.11 3.37 -16.77
CA ASN A 104 -1.52 4.40 -15.90
C ASN A 104 -2.45 5.59 -15.63
N LEU A 105 -3.57 5.72 -16.33
CA LEU A 105 -4.60 6.73 -16.12
C LEU A 105 -5.84 6.16 -15.41
N CYS A 106 -5.72 5.03 -14.73
CA CYS A 106 -6.84 4.38 -14.03
C CYS A 106 -7.48 5.32 -13.02
N VAL A 107 -8.76 5.65 -13.23
CA VAL A 107 -9.50 6.58 -12.36
C VAL A 107 -10.04 5.89 -11.10
N ALA A 108 -10.30 4.59 -11.15
CA ALA A 108 -10.83 3.85 -10.00
C ALA A 108 -9.80 3.75 -8.86
N VAL A 109 -8.55 3.45 -9.20
CA VAL A 109 -7.45 3.40 -8.22
C VAL A 109 -7.16 4.80 -7.70
N ARG A 110 -7.12 5.81 -8.56
CA ARG A 110 -6.84 7.19 -8.18
C ARG A 110 -7.87 7.77 -7.20
N ALA A 111 -9.10 7.29 -7.25
CA ALA A 111 -10.18 7.76 -6.37
C ALA A 111 -9.94 7.45 -4.89
N THR A 112 -9.19 6.40 -4.57
CA THR A 112 -8.94 5.92 -3.19
C THR A 112 -7.49 6.04 -2.77
N GLN A 113 -6.55 5.85 -3.68
CA GLN A 113 -5.12 5.84 -3.41
C GLN A 113 -4.62 7.15 -2.77
N GLY A 114 -5.03 8.31 -3.28
CA GLY A 114 -4.69 9.62 -2.71
C GLY A 114 -5.32 9.89 -1.31
N LYS A 115 -6.27 9.05 -0.90
CA LYS A 115 -6.89 9.10 0.45
C LYS A 115 -6.23 8.12 1.43
N GLY A 116 -5.23 7.38 0.99
CA GLY A 116 -4.53 6.39 1.81
C GLY A 116 -5.37 5.16 2.15
N VAL A 117 -6.34 4.80 1.32
CA VAL A 117 -7.24 3.67 1.54
C VAL A 117 -7.23 2.70 0.36
N MET A 118 -7.65 1.48 0.62
CA MET A 118 -7.87 0.45 -0.38
C MET A 118 -9.10 0.78 -1.25
N PRO A 119 -9.33 0.10 -2.38
CA PRO A 119 -10.49 0.36 -3.24
C PRO A 119 -11.86 0.31 -2.55
N ASP A 120 -11.98 -0.42 -1.44
CA ASP A 120 -13.20 -0.49 -0.62
C ASP A 120 -13.36 0.70 0.36
N GLY A 121 -12.43 1.65 0.35
CA GLY A 121 -12.47 2.84 1.21
C GLY A 121 -11.97 2.61 2.65
N THR A 122 -11.41 1.44 2.96
CA THR A 122 -10.87 1.12 4.28
C THR A 122 -9.36 0.86 4.24
N THR A 123 -8.72 0.74 5.41
CA THR A 123 -7.31 0.37 5.51
C THR A 123 -7.17 -1.08 5.96
N ARG A 124 -5.98 -1.67 5.76
CA ARG A 124 -5.62 -3.00 6.28
C ARG A 124 -4.66 -2.91 7.45
N PHE A 125 -4.29 -1.70 7.86
CA PHE A 125 -3.36 -1.45 8.94
C PHE A 125 -4.04 -0.75 10.11
N SER A 126 -3.66 -1.15 11.32
CA SER A 126 -4.03 -0.43 12.54
C SER A 126 -2.90 -0.48 13.58
N TYR A 127 -2.88 0.53 14.46
CA TYR A 127 -1.98 0.60 15.61
C TYR A 127 -2.75 1.03 16.84
N ASN A 128 -2.72 0.22 17.89
CA ASN A 128 -3.51 0.46 19.12
C ASN A 128 -4.99 0.74 18.84
N GLY A 129 -5.59 0.02 17.87
CA GLY A 129 -6.99 0.18 17.48
C GLY A 129 -7.29 1.39 16.59
N GLN A 130 -6.28 2.18 16.24
CA GLN A 130 -6.44 3.33 15.34
C GLN A 130 -6.00 2.94 13.92
N PRO A 131 -6.75 3.36 12.88
CA PRO A 131 -6.37 3.07 11.50
C PRO A 131 -5.05 3.75 11.12
N ILE A 132 -4.23 3.04 10.37
CA ILE A 132 -3.02 3.56 9.70
C ILE A 132 -3.29 3.55 8.20
N TYR A 133 -2.98 4.65 7.52
CA TYR A 133 -3.22 4.79 6.09
C TYR A 133 -2.19 4.06 5.24
N HIS A 134 -2.64 3.66 4.06
CA HIS A 134 -1.78 3.18 2.98
C HIS A 134 -1.09 4.35 2.28
N TYR A 135 0.04 4.07 1.64
CA TYR A 135 0.78 5.01 0.82
C TYR A 135 0.95 4.46 -0.59
N MET A 136 0.45 5.21 -1.57
CA MET A 136 0.53 4.87 -3.00
C MET A 136 0.03 3.45 -3.34
N GLY A 137 -0.86 2.89 -2.51
CA GLY A 137 -1.35 1.52 -2.66
C GLY A 137 -0.32 0.42 -2.40
N CYS A 138 0.88 0.75 -1.94
CA CYS A 138 2.00 -0.17 -1.76
C CYS A 138 2.41 -0.37 -0.30
N SER A 139 2.72 0.73 0.42
CA SER A 139 3.13 0.71 1.84
C SER A 139 4.24 -0.29 2.16
N THR A 140 5.37 -0.17 1.45
CA THR A 140 6.43 -1.19 1.53
C THR A 140 7.39 -1.03 2.72
N PHE A 141 7.23 0.03 3.54
CA PHE A 141 7.98 0.18 4.79
C PHE A 141 7.39 -0.64 5.94
N SER A 142 6.92 -1.83 5.62
CA SER A 142 6.41 -2.84 6.55
C SER A 142 6.89 -4.22 6.12
N GLU A 143 7.08 -5.14 7.08
CA GLU A 143 7.42 -6.52 6.75
C GLU A 143 6.31 -7.22 5.95
N TYR A 144 5.06 -6.81 6.17
CA TYR A 144 3.90 -7.28 5.41
C TYR A 144 3.04 -6.11 4.96
N THR A 145 2.54 -6.20 3.75
CA THR A 145 1.58 -5.24 3.18
C THR A 145 0.48 -5.96 2.44
N VAL A 146 -0.67 -5.29 2.32
CA VAL A 146 -1.80 -5.75 1.50
C VAL A 146 -1.96 -4.80 0.34
N VAL A 147 -2.00 -5.33 -0.87
CA VAL A 147 -2.18 -4.59 -2.12
C VAL A 147 -3.42 -5.07 -2.88
N ALA A 148 -4.03 -4.19 -3.68
CA ALA A 148 -5.19 -4.51 -4.51
C ALA A 148 -4.76 -5.14 -5.84
#